data_b4fb5c59dbd9d06901d1670d8f14d09a
#
_entry.id   b4fb5c59dbd9d06901d1670d8f14d09a
#
_cell.length_a   1.000
_cell.length_b   1.000
_cell.length_c   1.000
_cell.angle_alpha   90.00
_cell.angle_beta   90.00
_cell.angle_gamma   90.00
#
_symmetry.space_group_name_H-M   'P 1'
#
loop_
_entity.id
_entity.type
_entity.pdbx_description
1 polymer ?
#
loop_
_entity_poly.entity_id
_entity_poly.type
_entity_poly.pdbx_seq_one_letter_code
_entity_poly.pdbx_strand_id
1 'polypeptide(L)'
;GMPGTDTLLEEFNKEDADFHQIVADMAQISRTMAKTINLGLFYGMGKIKLASELGLDRPKANKLFADYHAKVPFVKQLSIDLINFAEENKLLYTLEDRFCRFNKWETRDRKWNNSINRYDPVDILDKEVAQKYYTDDRLNKGYVADPTYEHFTDFYKPAFTYKALNRLIQGSAADMT
;
A
#
# COMPACT_ATOMS: atom_id res chain seq x y z
N GLY A 1 -6.27 -15.19 -13.95
CA GLY A 1 -5.56 -13.89 -13.89
C GLY A 1 -6.40 -12.81 -13.25
N MET A 2 -5.79 -11.70 -12.90
CA MET A 2 -6.53 -10.53 -12.40
C MET A 2 -7.28 -9.87 -13.57
N PRO A 3 -8.46 -9.23 -13.35
CA PRO A 3 -9.18 -8.54 -14.41
C PRO A 3 -8.33 -7.47 -15.10
N GLY A 4 -8.30 -7.48 -16.44
CA GLY A 4 -7.55 -6.52 -17.25
C GLY A 4 -6.06 -6.80 -17.44
N THR A 5 -5.54 -7.92 -16.91
CA THR A 5 -4.12 -8.28 -17.09
C THR A 5 -3.81 -8.89 -18.46
N ASP A 6 -4.76 -9.57 -19.08
CA ASP A 6 -4.51 -10.26 -20.35
C ASP A 6 -4.18 -9.28 -21.47
N THR A 7 -4.98 -8.22 -21.63
CA THR A 7 -4.72 -7.13 -22.60
C THR A 7 -3.38 -6.44 -22.29
N LEU A 8 -3.06 -6.24 -21.01
CA LEU A 8 -1.81 -5.64 -20.61
C LEU A 8 -0.60 -6.51 -20.96
N LEU A 9 -0.70 -7.83 -20.75
CA LEU A 9 0.35 -8.78 -21.10
C LEU A 9 0.58 -8.84 -22.61
N GLU A 10 -0.50 -8.82 -23.42
CA GLU A 10 -0.41 -8.77 -24.88
C GLU A 10 0.32 -7.49 -25.35
N GLU A 11 -0.02 -6.35 -24.76
CA GLU A 11 0.65 -5.08 -25.10
C GLU A 11 2.11 -5.05 -24.62
N PHE A 12 2.41 -5.64 -23.45
CA PHE A 12 3.76 -5.69 -22.91
C PHE A 12 4.72 -6.59 -23.70
N ASN A 13 4.20 -7.59 -24.40
CA ASN A 13 5.00 -8.50 -25.22
C ASN A 13 5.38 -7.92 -26.59
N LYS A 14 4.96 -6.69 -26.89
CA LYS A 14 5.41 -5.96 -28.10
C LYS A 14 6.82 -5.42 -27.90
N GLU A 15 7.61 -5.39 -28.98
CA GLU A 15 9.03 -5.03 -28.97
C GLU A 15 9.32 -3.63 -28.38
N ASP A 16 8.41 -2.66 -28.58
CA ASP A 16 8.52 -1.28 -28.08
C ASP A 16 7.50 -0.94 -27.00
N ALA A 17 7.17 -1.87 -26.11
CA ALA A 17 6.14 -1.68 -25.08
C ALA A 17 6.48 -0.56 -24.10
N ASP A 18 5.63 0.49 -24.04
CA ASP A 18 5.72 1.55 -23.03
C ASP A 18 4.57 1.42 -22.02
N PHE A 19 4.90 0.92 -20.84
CA PHE A 19 3.92 0.72 -19.77
C PHE A 19 3.09 1.98 -19.45
N HIS A 20 3.73 3.14 -19.44
CA HIS A 20 3.03 4.37 -19.12
C HIS A 20 2.08 4.80 -20.24
N GLN A 21 2.44 4.54 -21.50
CA GLN A 21 1.56 4.80 -22.63
C GLN A 21 0.39 3.81 -22.66
N ILE A 22 0.63 2.52 -22.44
CA ILE A 22 -0.42 1.49 -22.35
C ILE A 22 -1.46 1.87 -21.31
N VAL A 23 -1.01 2.25 -20.10
CA VAL A 23 -1.91 2.67 -19.03
C VAL A 23 -2.60 3.99 -19.34
N ALA A 24 -1.93 4.94 -20.01
CA ALA A 24 -2.52 6.20 -20.45
C ALA A 24 -3.69 5.95 -21.40
N ASP A 25 -3.52 5.08 -22.38
CA ASP A 25 -4.53 4.73 -23.37
C ASP A 25 -5.72 4.01 -22.73
N MET A 26 -5.45 3.02 -21.86
CA MET A 26 -6.48 2.32 -21.09
C MET A 26 -7.29 3.27 -20.20
N ALA A 27 -6.63 4.18 -19.51
CA ALA A 27 -7.27 5.11 -18.58
C ALA A 27 -7.83 6.39 -19.27
N GLN A 28 -7.51 6.61 -20.54
CA GLN A 28 -7.85 7.83 -21.33
C GLN A 28 -7.33 9.12 -20.66
N ILE A 29 -6.08 9.09 -20.24
CA ILE A 29 -5.35 10.22 -19.66
C ILE A 29 -4.04 10.44 -20.43
N SER A 30 -3.37 11.57 -20.17
CA SER A 30 -2.06 11.80 -20.78
C SER A 30 -1.00 10.81 -20.22
N ARG A 31 0.00 10.48 -21.06
CA ARG A 31 1.13 9.63 -20.65
C ARG A 31 1.85 10.18 -19.41
N THR A 32 2.02 11.49 -19.32
CA THR A 32 2.63 12.15 -18.16
C THR A 32 1.81 11.92 -16.88
N MET A 33 0.49 12.05 -16.95
CA MET A 33 -0.40 11.75 -15.82
C MET A 33 -0.34 10.26 -15.45
N ALA A 34 -0.38 9.37 -16.43
CA ALA A 34 -0.26 7.93 -16.20
C ALA A 34 1.06 7.60 -15.52
N LYS A 35 2.19 8.16 -15.96
CA LYS A 35 3.50 7.99 -15.33
C LYS A 35 3.48 8.43 -13.86
N THR A 36 2.94 9.62 -13.58
CA THR A 36 2.87 10.16 -12.22
C THR A 36 1.98 9.31 -11.32
N ILE A 37 0.83 8.85 -11.82
CA ILE A 37 -0.09 7.98 -11.05
C ILE A 37 0.56 6.61 -10.79
N ASN A 38 1.11 5.97 -11.81
CA ASN A 38 1.74 4.65 -11.68
C ASN A 38 2.89 4.69 -10.68
N LEU A 39 3.80 5.62 -10.84
CA LEU A 39 4.93 5.79 -9.91
C LEU A 39 4.43 6.14 -8.51
N GLY A 40 3.48 7.05 -8.40
CA GLY A 40 2.88 7.42 -7.12
C GLY A 40 2.28 6.23 -6.39
N LEU A 41 1.49 5.39 -7.07
CA LEU A 41 0.90 4.19 -6.49
C LEU A 41 1.96 3.15 -6.11
N PHE A 42 2.93 2.90 -6.98
CA PHE A 42 4.02 1.95 -6.72
C PHE A 42 4.90 2.39 -5.53
N TYR A 43 5.11 3.69 -5.37
CA TYR A 43 5.85 4.24 -4.23
C TYR A 43 5.00 4.46 -2.96
N GLY A 44 3.74 4.03 -2.97
CA GLY A 44 2.84 4.16 -1.82
C GLY A 44 2.47 5.62 -1.51
N MET A 45 2.48 6.47 -2.52
CA MET A 45 2.08 7.87 -2.38
C MET A 45 0.58 7.96 -2.09
N GLY A 46 0.21 8.68 -1.04
CA GLY A 46 -1.19 8.91 -0.70
C GLY A 46 -1.89 9.83 -1.70
N LYS A 47 -3.22 9.68 -1.85
CA LYS A 47 -4.04 10.44 -2.81
C LYS A 47 -3.84 11.95 -2.74
N ILE A 48 -3.71 12.52 -1.53
CA ILE A 48 -3.54 13.98 -1.33
C ILE A 48 -2.23 14.45 -1.97
N LYS A 49 -1.13 13.74 -1.72
CA LYS A 49 0.17 14.09 -2.27
C LYS A 49 0.17 13.93 -3.79
N LEU A 50 -0.40 12.84 -4.30
CA LEU A 50 -0.48 12.59 -5.73
C LEU A 50 -1.35 13.63 -6.46
N ALA A 51 -2.47 14.06 -5.86
CA ALA A 51 -3.29 15.15 -6.37
C ALA A 51 -2.50 16.47 -6.46
N SER A 52 -1.70 16.77 -5.44
CA SER A 52 -0.81 17.95 -5.43
C SER A 52 0.24 17.88 -6.53
N GLU A 53 0.87 16.73 -6.76
CA GLU A 53 1.85 16.52 -7.84
C GLU A 53 1.23 16.71 -9.25
N LEU A 54 -0.05 16.37 -9.39
CA LEU A 54 -0.80 16.55 -10.64
C LEU A 54 -1.42 17.95 -10.77
N GLY A 55 -1.30 18.82 -9.77
CA GLY A 55 -1.91 20.16 -9.76
C GLY A 55 -3.44 20.11 -9.74
N LEU A 56 -4.05 19.06 -9.18
CA LEU A 56 -5.48 18.86 -9.17
C LEU A 56 -6.12 19.23 -7.83
N ASP A 57 -7.29 19.85 -7.89
CA ASP A 57 -8.15 19.98 -6.71
C ASP A 57 -8.72 18.62 -6.26
N ARG A 58 -9.21 18.57 -5.03
CA ARG A 58 -9.68 17.32 -4.39
C ARG A 58 -10.81 16.62 -5.17
N PRO A 59 -11.86 17.31 -5.68
CA PRO A 59 -12.91 16.67 -6.46
C PRO A 59 -12.40 16.08 -7.78
N LYS A 60 -11.56 16.81 -8.52
CA LYS A 60 -10.98 16.33 -9.79
C LYS A 60 -10.03 15.13 -9.56
N ALA A 61 -9.21 15.21 -8.51
CA ALA A 61 -8.34 14.10 -8.15
C ALA A 61 -9.14 12.84 -7.80
N ASN A 62 -10.19 12.95 -6.98
CA ASN A 62 -11.03 11.81 -6.61
C ASN A 62 -11.68 11.17 -7.84
N LYS A 63 -12.19 11.98 -8.78
CA LYS A 63 -12.76 11.49 -10.04
C LYS A 63 -11.70 10.77 -10.87
N LEU A 64 -10.55 11.40 -11.09
CA LEU A 64 -9.44 10.80 -11.84
C LEU A 64 -9.02 9.45 -11.28
N PHE A 65 -8.88 9.33 -9.95
CA PHE A 65 -8.53 8.07 -9.31
C PHE A 65 -9.62 7.01 -9.45
N ALA A 66 -10.89 7.40 -9.33
CA ALA A 66 -11.99 6.48 -9.55
C ALA A 66 -11.99 5.94 -10.98
N ASP A 67 -11.86 6.83 -11.98
CA ASP A 67 -11.82 6.49 -13.40
C ASP A 67 -10.60 5.62 -13.74
N TYR A 68 -9.42 5.95 -13.17
CA TYR A 68 -8.20 5.17 -13.34
C TYR A 68 -8.38 3.74 -12.80
N HIS A 69 -8.83 3.59 -11.55
CA HIS A 69 -9.02 2.28 -10.94
C HIS A 69 -10.14 1.45 -11.57
N ALA A 70 -11.13 2.11 -12.18
CA ALA A 70 -12.16 1.41 -12.95
C ALA A 70 -11.61 0.81 -14.26
N LYS A 71 -10.64 1.49 -14.88
CA LYS A 71 -10.03 1.06 -16.16
C LYS A 71 -8.79 0.18 -15.97
N VAL A 72 -8.08 0.33 -14.86
CA VAL A 72 -6.86 -0.40 -14.51
C VAL A 72 -7.02 -1.07 -13.13
N PRO A 73 -8.00 -1.98 -12.96
CA PRO A 73 -8.40 -2.52 -11.65
C PRO A 73 -7.31 -3.37 -10.99
N PHE A 74 -6.46 -4.03 -11.77
CA PHE A 74 -5.41 -4.93 -11.28
C PHE A 74 -4.39 -4.21 -10.38
N VAL A 75 -4.07 -2.94 -10.63
CA VAL A 75 -3.10 -2.19 -9.82
C VAL A 75 -3.60 -2.04 -8.38
N LYS A 76 -4.89 -1.70 -8.23
CA LYS A 76 -5.51 -1.58 -6.91
C LYS A 76 -5.61 -2.94 -6.22
N GLN A 77 -6.05 -3.96 -6.95
CA GLN A 77 -6.22 -5.30 -6.40
C GLN A 77 -4.88 -5.87 -5.94
N LEU A 78 -3.85 -5.80 -6.79
CA LEU A 78 -2.51 -6.24 -6.43
C LEU A 78 -1.97 -5.54 -5.18
N SER A 79 -2.19 -4.23 -5.07
CA SER A 79 -1.78 -3.49 -3.86
C SER A 79 -2.49 -3.98 -2.61
N ILE A 80 -3.80 -4.24 -2.68
CA ILE A 80 -4.60 -4.76 -1.55
C ILE A 80 -4.11 -6.15 -1.17
N ASP A 81 -3.96 -7.05 -2.13
CA ASP A 81 -3.54 -8.44 -1.90
C ASP A 81 -2.16 -8.50 -1.24
N LEU A 82 -1.22 -7.67 -1.71
CA LEU A 82 0.12 -7.59 -1.13
C LEU A 82 0.13 -7.00 0.28
N ILE A 83 -0.72 -6.00 0.56
CA ILE A 83 -0.86 -5.46 1.91
C ILE A 83 -1.41 -6.53 2.85
N ASN A 84 -2.48 -7.22 2.46
CA ASN A 84 -3.08 -8.29 3.25
C ASN A 84 -2.08 -9.42 3.49
N PHE A 85 -1.38 -9.86 2.45
CA PHE A 85 -0.34 -10.89 2.56
C PHE A 85 0.77 -10.46 3.51
N ALA A 86 1.25 -9.20 3.42
CA ALA A 86 2.29 -8.68 4.29
C ALA A 86 1.80 -8.50 5.75
N GLU A 87 0.54 -8.17 5.98
CA GLU A 87 -0.05 -8.10 7.32
C GLU A 87 -0.17 -9.49 7.94
N GLU A 88 -0.57 -10.49 7.16
CA GLU A 88 -0.73 -11.87 7.64
C GLU A 88 0.62 -12.56 7.87
N ASN A 89 1.51 -12.54 6.88
CA ASN A 89 2.76 -13.29 6.87
C ASN A 89 3.95 -12.53 7.47
N LYS A 90 3.85 -11.21 7.62
CA LYS A 90 4.91 -10.31 8.12
C LYS A 90 6.16 -10.27 7.24
N LEU A 91 6.02 -10.74 6.02
CA LEU A 91 7.08 -10.77 5.00
C LEU A 91 6.50 -10.72 3.59
N LEU A 92 7.35 -10.41 2.61
CA LEU A 92 7.11 -10.59 1.17
C LEU A 92 8.34 -11.21 0.53
N TYR A 93 8.13 -11.97 -0.53
CA TYR A 93 9.19 -12.48 -1.39
C TYR A 93 9.27 -11.65 -2.68
N THR A 94 10.47 -11.42 -3.17
CA THR A 94 10.72 -10.90 -4.52
C THR A 94 10.63 -12.04 -5.54
N LEU A 95 10.78 -11.73 -6.83
CA LEU A 95 10.75 -12.75 -7.89
C LEU A 95 11.89 -13.77 -7.79
N GLU A 96 13.01 -13.41 -7.17
CA GLU A 96 14.15 -14.30 -6.93
C GLU A 96 14.23 -14.78 -5.47
N ASP A 97 13.07 -14.97 -4.85
CA ASP A 97 12.91 -15.51 -3.50
C ASP A 97 13.65 -14.77 -2.37
N ARG A 98 14.15 -13.56 -2.62
CA ARG A 98 14.60 -12.70 -1.52
C ARG A 98 13.39 -12.22 -0.72
N PHE A 99 13.52 -12.15 0.59
CA PHE A 99 12.42 -11.73 1.43
C PHE A 99 12.64 -10.36 2.07
N CYS A 100 11.55 -9.63 2.23
CA CYS A 100 11.46 -8.38 2.97
C CYS A 100 10.53 -8.53 4.16
N ARG A 101 11.03 -8.27 5.37
CA ARG A 101 10.27 -8.41 6.62
C ARG A 101 9.54 -7.13 7.00
N PHE A 102 8.36 -7.31 7.65
CA PHE A 102 7.58 -6.28 8.32
C PHE A 102 7.55 -6.58 9.81
N ASN A 103 8.67 -6.34 10.48
CA ASN A 103 8.91 -6.72 11.88
C ASN A 103 8.63 -5.60 12.88
N LYS A 104 8.27 -4.43 12.43
CA LYS A 104 7.80 -3.32 13.28
C LYS A 104 6.28 -3.33 13.34
N TRP A 105 5.73 -2.72 14.37
CA TRP A 105 4.30 -2.71 14.65
C TRP A 105 3.77 -1.29 14.82
N GLU A 106 2.52 -1.09 14.47
CA GLU A 106 1.78 0.16 14.67
C GLU A 106 0.36 -0.15 15.15
N THR A 107 -0.26 0.78 15.90
CA THR A 107 -1.67 0.64 16.27
C THR A 107 -2.58 0.75 15.05
N ARG A 108 -3.68 -0.03 15.04
CA ARG A 108 -4.77 0.13 14.07
C ARG A 108 -5.63 1.36 14.37
N ASP A 109 -5.69 1.79 15.63
CA ASP A 109 -6.45 2.97 16.07
C ASP A 109 -5.68 4.23 15.72
N ARG A 110 -6.08 4.84 14.58
CA ARG A 110 -5.48 6.09 14.08
C ARG A 110 -6.48 7.23 14.28
N LYS A 111 -6.09 8.20 15.08
CA LYS A 111 -6.92 9.39 15.35
C LYS A 111 -6.79 10.40 14.22
N TRP A 112 -7.94 10.87 13.70
CA TRP A 112 -7.96 11.97 12.75
C TRP A 112 -7.78 13.29 13.47
N ASN A 113 -6.81 14.08 13.05
CA ASN A 113 -6.54 15.39 13.61
C ASN A 113 -7.09 16.49 12.69
N ASN A 114 -8.19 17.09 13.09
CA ASN A 114 -8.86 18.14 12.33
C ASN A 114 -8.02 19.41 12.16
N SER A 115 -7.15 19.72 13.13
CA SER A 115 -6.35 20.94 13.11
C SER A 115 -5.31 20.93 11.99
N ILE A 116 -4.80 19.77 11.63
CA ILE A 116 -3.78 19.58 10.59
C ILE A 116 -4.31 18.79 9.37
N ASN A 117 -5.61 18.47 9.36
CA ASN A 117 -6.31 17.75 8.30
C ASN A 117 -5.59 16.45 7.86
N ARG A 118 -5.08 15.69 8.83
CA ARG A 118 -4.44 14.38 8.63
C ARG A 118 -4.58 13.51 9.87
N TYR A 119 -4.27 12.22 9.72
CA TYR A 119 -4.15 11.34 10.89
C TYR A 119 -2.93 11.72 11.73
N ASP A 120 -3.09 11.62 13.04
CA ASP A 120 -1.96 11.76 13.96
C ASP A 120 -0.88 10.73 13.62
N PRO A 121 0.41 11.06 13.80
CA PRO A 121 1.48 10.10 13.73
C PRO A 121 1.24 8.95 14.71
N VAL A 122 1.57 7.73 14.30
CA VAL A 122 1.56 6.57 15.18
C VAL A 122 2.98 6.14 15.49
N ASP A 123 3.19 5.63 16.68
CA ASP A 123 4.47 5.09 17.08
C ASP A 123 4.76 3.80 16.32
N ILE A 124 5.99 3.68 15.83
CA ILE A 124 6.49 2.46 15.19
C ILE A 124 7.31 1.70 16.23
N LEU A 125 6.79 0.56 16.64
CA LEU A 125 7.25 -0.17 17.82
C LEU A 125 7.88 -1.51 17.43
N ASP A 126 8.76 -1.99 18.29
CA ASP A 126 9.13 -3.40 18.32
C ASP A 126 7.95 -4.24 18.87
N LYS A 127 7.91 -5.52 18.53
CA LYS A 127 6.79 -6.39 18.87
C LYS A 127 6.56 -6.46 20.38
N GLU A 128 7.63 -6.61 21.14
CA GLU A 128 7.61 -6.72 22.60
C GLU A 128 7.07 -5.44 23.25
N VAL A 129 7.44 -4.27 22.71
CA VAL A 129 6.95 -2.98 23.19
C VAL A 129 5.47 -2.80 22.86
N ALA A 130 5.05 -3.16 21.64
CA ALA A 130 3.64 -3.12 21.23
C ALA A 130 2.78 -4.05 22.08
N GLN A 131 3.27 -5.26 22.38
CA GLN A 131 2.59 -6.22 23.25
C GLN A 131 2.46 -5.71 24.70
N LYS A 132 3.48 -5.03 25.21
CA LYS A 132 3.41 -4.39 26.53
C LYS A 132 2.34 -3.30 26.54
N TYR A 133 2.30 -2.40 25.56
CA TYR A 133 1.29 -1.36 25.48
C TYR A 133 -0.13 -1.93 25.34
N TYR A 134 -0.30 -2.99 24.56
CA TYR A 134 -1.57 -3.71 24.47
C TYR A 134 -2.03 -4.24 25.83
N THR A 135 -1.13 -4.87 26.59
CA THR A 135 -1.42 -5.41 27.93
C THR A 135 -1.78 -4.29 28.89
N ASP A 136 -0.98 -3.23 28.95
CA ASP A 136 -1.19 -2.09 29.84
C ASP A 136 -2.55 -1.40 29.54
N ASP A 137 -2.90 -1.22 28.26
CA ASP A 137 -4.18 -0.62 27.86
C ASP A 137 -5.38 -1.48 28.26
N ARG A 138 -5.28 -2.82 28.11
CA ARG A 138 -6.32 -3.74 28.55
C ARG A 138 -6.54 -3.73 30.07
N LEU A 139 -5.46 -3.77 30.82
CA LEU A 139 -5.51 -3.72 32.29
C LEU A 139 -6.08 -2.40 32.78
N ASN A 140 -5.71 -1.27 32.18
CA ASN A 140 -6.24 0.05 32.50
C ASN A 140 -7.75 0.17 32.20
N LYS A 141 -8.26 -0.59 31.23
CA LYS A 141 -9.69 -0.68 30.91
C LYS A 141 -10.45 -1.73 31.73
N GLY A 142 -9.79 -2.39 32.67
CA GLY A 142 -10.39 -3.40 33.55
C GLY A 142 -10.53 -4.79 32.93
N TYR A 143 -9.87 -5.07 31.80
CA TYR A 143 -9.81 -6.43 31.23
C TYR A 143 -8.74 -7.26 31.92
N VAL A 144 -8.90 -8.58 31.86
CA VAL A 144 -7.87 -9.53 32.32
C VAL A 144 -6.71 -9.52 31.32
N ALA A 145 -5.49 -9.74 31.81
CA ALA A 145 -4.32 -9.93 30.97
C ALA A 145 -4.55 -11.08 29.98
N ASP A 146 -4.15 -10.85 28.72
CA ASP A 146 -4.19 -11.85 27.65
C ASP A 146 -2.76 -12.35 27.37
N PRO A 147 -2.28 -13.39 28.06
CA PRO A 147 -0.92 -13.89 27.93
C PRO A 147 -0.67 -14.60 26.60
N THR A 148 -1.74 -14.97 25.89
CA THR A 148 -1.67 -15.60 24.57
C THR A 148 -1.55 -14.60 23.44
N TYR A 149 -1.89 -13.33 23.71
CA TYR A 149 -1.98 -12.26 22.70
C TYR A 149 -2.93 -12.60 21.54
N GLU A 150 -3.96 -13.40 21.80
CA GLU A 150 -4.92 -13.86 20.78
C GLU A 150 -5.56 -12.67 20.03
N HIS A 151 -5.93 -11.61 20.77
CA HIS A 151 -6.56 -10.41 20.21
C HIS A 151 -5.57 -9.27 19.90
N PHE A 152 -4.26 -9.51 19.99
CA PHE A 152 -3.26 -8.46 19.77
C PHE A 152 -3.36 -7.85 18.35
N THR A 153 -3.60 -8.68 17.35
CA THR A 153 -3.72 -8.24 15.95
C THR A 153 -4.99 -7.47 15.64
N ASP A 154 -5.98 -7.46 16.54
CA ASP A 154 -7.16 -6.61 16.43
C ASP A 154 -6.82 -5.12 16.67
N PHE A 155 -5.79 -4.87 17.49
CA PHE A 155 -5.36 -3.53 17.92
C PHE A 155 -4.07 -3.07 17.26
N TYR A 156 -3.19 -3.99 16.90
CA TYR A 156 -1.89 -3.73 16.29
C TYR A 156 -1.74 -4.49 14.98
N LYS A 157 -0.96 -3.92 14.07
CA LYS A 157 -0.62 -4.54 12.79
C LYS A 157 0.86 -4.33 12.45
N PRO A 158 1.44 -5.12 11.56
CA PRO A 158 2.76 -4.83 11.03
C PRO A 158 2.81 -3.44 10.38
N ALA A 159 3.81 -2.65 10.76
CA ALA A 159 4.02 -1.31 10.23
C ALA A 159 4.54 -1.34 8.78
N PHE A 160 4.27 -0.27 8.06
CA PHE A 160 4.74 -0.06 6.68
C PHE A 160 4.20 -1.03 5.62
N THR A 161 3.19 -1.83 5.92
CA THR A 161 2.58 -2.78 4.95
C THR A 161 2.04 -2.07 3.70
N TYR A 162 1.65 -0.79 3.80
CA TYR A 162 1.28 0.03 2.64
C TYR A 162 2.41 0.20 1.60
N LYS A 163 3.67 -0.12 1.95
CA LYS A 163 4.81 -0.14 1.04
C LYS A 163 5.03 -1.50 0.37
N ALA A 164 4.15 -2.48 0.58
CA ALA A 164 4.34 -3.84 0.11
C ALA A 164 4.55 -3.91 -1.40
N LEU A 165 3.70 -3.24 -2.19
CA LEU A 165 3.84 -3.18 -3.64
C LEU A 165 5.17 -2.57 -4.08
N ASN A 166 5.58 -1.47 -3.44
CA ASN A 166 6.87 -0.84 -3.72
C ASN A 166 8.05 -1.77 -3.43
N ARG A 167 8.02 -2.46 -2.28
CA ARG A 167 9.08 -3.40 -1.88
C ARG A 167 9.16 -4.59 -2.81
N LEU A 168 8.03 -5.11 -3.28
CA LEU A 168 8.01 -6.18 -4.27
C LEU A 168 8.66 -5.73 -5.58
N ILE A 169 8.21 -4.60 -6.14
CA ILE A 169 8.66 -4.12 -7.45
C ILE A 169 10.15 -3.75 -7.40
N GLN A 170 10.56 -2.93 -6.44
CA GLN A 170 11.96 -2.50 -6.33
C GLN A 170 12.89 -3.65 -5.95
N GLY A 171 12.46 -4.54 -5.07
CA GLY A 171 13.22 -5.73 -4.71
C GLY A 171 13.44 -6.63 -5.92
N SER A 172 12.37 -6.94 -6.67
CA SER A 172 12.46 -7.78 -7.87
C SER A 172 13.30 -7.12 -8.98
N ALA A 173 13.17 -5.80 -9.16
CA ALA A 173 14.03 -5.08 -10.12
C ALA A 173 15.51 -5.14 -9.73
N ALA A 174 15.83 -5.06 -8.45
CA ALA A 174 17.20 -5.21 -7.96
C ALA A 174 17.73 -6.65 -8.05
N ASP A 175 16.85 -7.66 -8.15
CA ASP A 175 17.25 -9.04 -8.39
C ASP A 175 17.71 -9.26 -9.85
N MET A 176 17.23 -8.44 -10.78
CA MET A 176 17.49 -8.55 -12.22
C MET A 176 18.74 -7.77 -12.68
N THR A 177 19.41 -7.02 -11.77
CA THR A 177 20.62 -6.21 -12.05
C THR A 177 21.86 -6.82 -11.42
#